data_5085bd4a2cd7ed30ccef390ddb0a25a7
#
_entry.id   5085bd4a2cd7ed30ccef390ddb0a25a7
#
_cell.length_a   1.000
_cell.length_b   1.000
_cell.length_c   1.000
_cell.angle_alpha   90.00
_cell.angle_beta   90.00
_cell.angle_gamma   90.00
#
_symmetry.space_group_name_H-M   'P 1'
#
loop_
_entity.id
_entity.type
_entity.pdbx_description
1 polymer ?
#
loop_
_entity_poly.entity_id
_entity_poly.type
_entity_poly.pdbx_seq_one_letter_code
_entity_poly.pdbx_strand_id
1 'polypeptide(L)'
;MDLFQKCFEFTRADEVKASGMYPYFRPIEENEGPVVRIEGRDVIMAGSNNYLGLTADPRVKEAAHKAIEQFGTGCSGSRYLTGTISLHIELEKRLAAYLGTEDVLLFSTGYQTALGVISALVSKGDYVISDKENHACIINGCLLAKGGFAEFVRYKHNDMDDLDRVLQRIPASAGKLIVTDGVFSVSGEMVDLPNLLRVAEKHGAR
;
A
#
# COMPACT_ATOMS: atom_id res chain seq x y z
N MET A 1 -14.04 -33.79 4.08
CA MET A 1 -14.30 -32.81 2.99
C MET A 1 -12.94 -32.36 2.47
N ASP A 2 -12.71 -32.49 1.17
CA ASP A 2 -11.46 -32.04 0.56
C ASP A 2 -11.36 -30.51 0.64
N LEU A 3 -10.23 -29.98 1.15
CA LEU A 3 -9.98 -28.56 1.27
C LEU A 3 -10.01 -27.84 -0.09
N PHE A 4 -9.59 -28.52 -1.14
CA PHE A 4 -9.49 -27.95 -2.49
C PHE A 4 -10.79 -28.07 -3.30
N GLN A 5 -11.82 -28.75 -2.81
CA GLN A 5 -13.11 -28.91 -3.50
C GLN A 5 -13.69 -27.54 -3.93
N LYS A 6 -13.61 -26.54 -3.05
CA LYS A 6 -14.04 -25.15 -3.33
C LYS A 6 -13.32 -24.50 -4.53
N CYS A 7 -12.11 -24.93 -4.87
CA CYS A 7 -11.36 -24.41 -6.02
C CYS A 7 -11.90 -24.97 -7.34
N PHE A 8 -12.32 -26.24 -7.33
CA PHE A 8 -12.92 -26.87 -8.49
C PHE A 8 -14.36 -26.41 -8.73
N GLU A 9 -15.06 -26.04 -7.67
CA GLU A 9 -16.44 -25.53 -7.72
C GLU A 9 -16.52 -24.04 -8.04
N PHE A 10 -15.39 -23.31 -8.07
CA PHE A 10 -15.34 -21.88 -8.34
C PHE A 10 -15.48 -21.60 -9.83
N THR A 11 -16.69 -21.27 -10.30
CA THR A 11 -17.04 -21.01 -11.70
C THR A 11 -17.20 -19.54 -12.06
N ARG A 12 -17.21 -18.64 -11.06
CA ARG A 12 -17.52 -17.21 -11.27
C ARG A 12 -16.64 -16.53 -12.33
N ALA A 13 -15.36 -16.86 -12.39
CA ALA A 13 -14.46 -16.29 -13.39
C ALA A 13 -14.86 -16.72 -14.82
N ASP A 14 -15.27 -17.99 -14.98
CA ASP A 14 -15.67 -18.54 -16.28
C ASP A 14 -17.04 -17.97 -16.72
N GLU A 15 -17.96 -17.78 -15.79
CA GLU A 15 -19.25 -17.12 -16.04
C GLU A 15 -19.05 -15.68 -16.54
N VAL A 16 -18.16 -14.92 -15.88
CA VAL A 16 -17.83 -13.53 -16.29
C VAL A 16 -17.11 -13.48 -17.64
N LYS A 17 -16.22 -14.45 -17.91
CA LYS A 17 -15.60 -14.61 -19.24
C LYS A 17 -16.63 -14.91 -20.31
N ALA A 18 -17.54 -15.84 -20.05
CA ALA A 18 -18.61 -16.22 -20.98
C ALA A 18 -19.55 -15.06 -21.30
N SER A 19 -19.77 -14.16 -20.35
CA SER A 19 -20.58 -12.95 -20.57
C SER A 19 -19.85 -11.81 -21.33
N GLY A 20 -18.58 -11.99 -21.66
CA GLY A 20 -17.76 -10.96 -22.32
C GLY A 20 -17.35 -9.79 -21.40
N MET A 21 -17.64 -9.87 -20.10
CA MET A 21 -17.36 -8.80 -19.14
C MET A 21 -16.11 -9.04 -18.26
N TYR A 22 -15.14 -9.82 -18.77
CA TYR A 22 -13.90 -10.10 -18.03
C TYR A 22 -12.76 -9.18 -18.48
N PRO A 23 -12.52 -8.05 -17.80
CA PRO A 23 -11.53 -7.05 -18.21
C PRO A 23 -10.12 -7.32 -17.65
N TYR A 24 -9.94 -8.39 -16.87
CA TYR A 24 -8.73 -8.64 -16.09
C TYR A 24 -7.67 -9.39 -16.90
N PHE A 25 -6.40 -9.23 -16.48
CA PHE A 25 -5.23 -9.96 -17.03
C PHE A 25 -5.03 -9.81 -18.54
N ARG A 26 -5.39 -8.64 -19.10
CA ARG A 26 -5.12 -8.34 -20.50
C ARG A 26 -3.63 -7.99 -20.67
N PRO A 27 -2.87 -8.74 -21.50
CA PRO A 27 -1.46 -8.50 -21.67
C PRO A 27 -1.22 -7.19 -22.43
N ILE A 28 -0.29 -6.39 -21.93
CA ILE A 28 0.24 -5.22 -22.62
C ILE A 28 1.46 -5.68 -23.40
N GLU A 29 1.44 -5.51 -24.71
CA GLU A 29 2.51 -5.93 -25.63
C GLU A 29 3.62 -4.89 -25.72
N GLU A 30 3.24 -3.59 -25.73
CA GLU A 30 4.15 -2.45 -25.73
C GLU A 30 3.62 -1.38 -24.77
N ASN A 31 4.53 -0.78 -24.01
CA ASN A 31 4.20 0.21 -22.97
C ASN A 31 5.12 1.43 -23.10
N GLU A 32 4.78 2.35 -23.99
CA GLU A 32 5.51 3.60 -24.20
C GLU A 32 4.61 4.81 -23.94
N GLY A 33 4.57 5.29 -22.69
CA GLY A 33 3.80 6.47 -22.30
C GLY A 33 2.29 6.19 -22.14
N PRO A 34 1.41 7.12 -22.56
CA PRO A 34 -0.04 7.01 -22.36
C PRO A 34 -0.75 6.10 -23.35
N VAL A 35 -0.06 5.66 -24.40
CA VAL A 35 -0.58 4.72 -25.40
C VAL A 35 0.10 3.38 -25.21
N VAL A 36 -0.68 2.32 -25.17
CA VAL A 36 -0.19 0.94 -25.03
C VAL A 36 -0.77 0.06 -26.11
N ARG A 37 -0.07 -1.03 -26.44
CA ARG A 37 -0.57 -2.03 -27.39
C ARG A 37 -1.18 -3.21 -26.62
N ILE A 38 -2.46 -3.50 -26.94
CA ILE A 38 -3.20 -4.63 -26.38
C ILE A 38 -3.93 -5.33 -27.53
N GLU A 39 -3.70 -6.65 -27.71
CA GLU A 39 -4.32 -7.45 -28.77
C GLU A 39 -4.09 -6.83 -30.16
N GLY A 40 -2.84 -6.36 -30.42
CA GLY A 40 -2.44 -5.75 -31.67
C GLY A 40 -3.05 -4.36 -31.95
N ARG A 41 -3.72 -3.73 -30.97
CA ARG A 41 -4.35 -2.41 -31.10
C ARG A 41 -3.71 -1.40 -30.16
N ASP A 42 -3.51 -0.19 -30.65
CA ASP A 42 -3.08 0.94 -29.82
C ASP A 42 -4.30 1.48 -29.06
N VAL A 43 -4.18 1.55 -27.73
CA VAL A 43 -5.23 2.01 -26.82
C VAL A 43 -4.67 3.03 -25.82
N ILE A 44 -5.51 3.98 -25.42
CA ILE A 44 -5.16 4.96 -24.38
C ILE A 44 -5.24 4.28 -23.02
N MET A 45 -4.15 4.27 -22.29
CA MET A 45 -4.06 3.71 -20.94
C MET A 45 -4.49 4.75 -19.89
N ALA A 46 -5.77 4.75 -19.55
CA ALA A 46 -6.33 5.62 -18.50
C ALA A 46 -6.27 4.99 -17.10
N GLY A 47 -5.95 3.68 -16.99
CA GLY A 47 -5.94 2.94 -15.73
C GLY A 47 -4.54 2.70 -15.13
N SER A 48 -3.52 3.45 -15.57
CA SER A 48 -2.15 3.27 -15.10
C SER A 48 -1.86 4.03 -13.81
N ASN A 49 -1.02 3.44 -12.94
CA ASN A 49 -0.42 4.11 -11.78
C ASN A 49 0.82 4.96 -12.15
N ASN A 50 1.14 5.10 -13.43
CA ASN A 50 2.25 5.89 -13.92
C ASN A 50 1.93 7.40 -13.90
N TYR A 51 1.54 7.94 -12.74
CA TYR A 51 1.04 9.32 -12.57
C TYR A 51 1.99 10.40 -13.08
N LEU A 52 3.30 10.19 -12.97
CA LEU A 52 4.33 11.14 -13.37
C LEU A 52 4.91 10.85 -14.76
N GLY A 53 4.46 9.79 -15.45
CA GLY A 53 4.96 9.41 -16.78
C GLY A 53 6.41 8.94 -16.79
N LEU A 54 6.98 8.55 -15.66
CA LEU A 54 8.41 8.28 -15.52
C LEU A 54 8.85 6.89 -15.99
N THR A 55 7.93 5.95 -16.20
CA THR A 55 8.29 4.58 -16.61
C THR A 55 8.99 4.51 -17.98
N ALA A 56 8.70 5.45 -18.87
CA ALA A 56 9.32 5.55 -20.19
C ALA A 56 10.43 6.62 -20.29
N ASP A 57 10.67 7.39 -19.20
CA ASP A 57 11.68 8.46 -19.19
C ASP A 57 13.08 7.89 -19.45
N PRO A 58 13.82 8.39 -20.46
CA PRO A 58 15.14 7.87 -20.79
C PRO A 58 16.15 7.99 -19.65
N ARG A 59 16.03 8.99 -18.79
CA ARG A 59 16.92 9.15 -17.62
C ARG A 59 16.70 8.04 -16.58
N VAL A 60 15.43 7.62 -16.41
CA VAL A 60 15.08 6.52 -15.49
C VAL A 60 15.53 5.19 -16.05
N LYS A 61 15.32 4.97 -17.37
CA LYS A 61 15.82 3.77 -18.07
C LYS A 61 17.34 3.66 -17.96
N GLU A 62 18.07 4.74 -18.25
CA GLU A 62 19.53 4.79 -18.16
C GLU A 62 20.05 4.51 -16.75
N ALA A 63 19.40 5.07 -15.71
CA ALA A 63 19.75 4.78 -14.32
C ALA A 63 19.54 3.29 -13.98
N ALA A 64 18.46 2.69 -14.47
CA ALA A 64 18.21 1.26 -14.29
C ALA A 64 19.27 0.39 -15.00
N HIS A 65 19.67 0.72 -16.22
CA HIS A 65 20.76 0.03 -16.93
C HIS A 65 22.08 0.08 -16.14
N LYS A 66 22.46 1.26 -15.66
CA LYS A 66 23.69 1.41 -14.84
C LYS A 66 23.62 0.59 -13.55
N ALA A 67 22.45 0.55 -12.90
CA ALA A 67 22.28 -0.26 -11.70
C ALA A 67 22.40 -1.77 -11.99
N ILE A 68 21.87 -2.24 -13.12
CA ILE A 68 22.03 -3.64 -13.57
C ILE A 68 23.49 -3.97 -13.85
N GLU A 69 24.22 -3.10 -14.52
CA GLU A 69 25.65 -3.30 -14.80
C GLU A 69 26.48 -3.38 -13.52
N GLN A 70 26.14 -2.56 -12.52
CA GLN A 70 26.91 -2.49 -11.27
C GLN A 70 26.55 -3.59 -10.25
N PHE A 71 25.26 -3.92 -10.14
CA PHE A 71 24.72 -4.76 -9.07
C PHE A 71 24.07 -6.05 -9.57
N GLY A 72 23.93 -6.25 -10.87
CA GLY A 72 23.16 -7.35 -11.45
C GLY A 72 21.64 -7.10 -11.32
N THR A 73 20.87 -8.19 -11.40
CA THR A 73 19.40 -8.15 -11.46
C THR A 73 18.71 -8.32 -10.11
N GLY A 74 19.49 -8.39 -9.01
CA GLY A 74 18.91 -8.58 -7.68
C GLY A 74 19.94 -8.50 -6.57
N CYS A 75 19.44 -8.45 -5.32
CA CYS A 75 20.27 -8.23 -4.14
C CYS A 75 20.77 -9.53 -3.48
N SER A 76 20.38 -10.70 -3.99
CA SER A 76 20.78 -12.05 -3.53
C SER A 76 20.54 -12.36 -2.04
N GLY A 77 19.78 -11.54 -1.32
CA GLY A 77 19.49 -11.74 0.10
C GLY A 77 18.53 -10.71 0.67
N SER A 78 18.11 -10.93 1.92
CA SER A 78 17.31 -9.93 2.63
C SER A 78 18.16 -8.72 3.05
N ARG A 79 17.53 -7.56 3.12
CA ARG A 79 18.15 -6.31 3.59
C ARG A 79 18.84 -6.46 4.96
N TYR A 80 18.23 -7.22 5.84
CA TYR A 80 18.71 -7.47 7.20
C TYR A 80 20.04 -8.25 7.26
N LEU A 81 20.28 -9.14 6.30
CA LEU A 81 21.48 -10.00 6.28
C LEU A 81 22.49 -9.52 5.23
N THR A 82 22.35 -9.99 4.00
CA THR A 82 23.35 -9.82 2.94
C THR A 82 22.85 -9.05 1.72
N GLY A 83 21.60 -8.62 1.70
CA GLY A 83 20.95 -7.97 0.54
C GLY A 83 20.93 -6.45 0.58
N THR A 84 21.61 -5.78 1.52
CA THR A 84 21.74 -4.33 1.51
C THR A 84 22.89 -3.91 0.60
N ILE A 85 22.57 -3.25 -0.51
CA ILE A 85 23.54 -2.65 -1.43
C ILE A 85 23.62 -1.14 -1.22
N SER A 86 24.71 -0.50 -1.70
CA SER A 86 24.91 0.95 -1.54
C SER A 86 23.78 1.80 -2.10
N LEU A 87 23.12 1.33 -3.16
CA LEU A 87 21.99 2.01 -3.78
C LEU A 87 20.78 2.19 -2.83
N HIS A 88 20.55 1.21 -1.94
CA HIS A 88 19.52 1.33 -0.90
C HIS A 88 19.83 2.49 0.04
N ILE A 89 21.07 2.53 0.54
CA ILE A 89 21.51 3.55 1.51
C ILE A 89 21.48 4.94 0.89
N GLU A 90 21.89 5.08 -0.37
CA GLU A 90 21.84 6.35 -1.09
C GLU A 90 20.38 6.83 -1.26
N LEU A 91 19.47 5.92 -1.64
CA LEU A 91 18.07 6.25 -1.82
C LEU A 91 17.41 6.66 -0.48
N GLU A 92 17.68 5.93 0.60
CA GLU A 92 17.19 6.26 1.95
C GLU A 92 17.62 7.66 2.37
N LYS A 93 18.90 8.01 2.19
CA LYS A 93 19.43 9.36 2.48
C LYS A 93 18.77 10.46 1.64
N ARG A 94 18.60 10.21 0.34
CA ARG A 94 17.95 11.18 -0.57
C ARG A 94 16.49 11.39 -0.23
N LEU A 95 15.77 10.31 0.11
CA LEU A 95 14.37 10.39 0.51
C LEU A 95 14.23 11.10 1.87
N ALA A 96 15.09 10.82 2.84
CA ALA A 96 15.10 11.51 4.12
C ALA A 96 15.28 13.02 3.93
N ALA A 97 16.25 13.44 3.11
CA ALA A 97 16.49 14.83 2.78
C ALA A 97 15.30 15.49 2.06
N TYR A 98 14.68 14.77 1.11
CA TYR A 98 13.51 15.24 0.35
C TYR A 98 12.27 15.42 1.24
N LEU A 99 12.02 14.47 2.14
CA LEU A 99 10.87 14.45 3.04
C LEU A 99 11.08 15.31 4.30
N GLY A 100 12.30 15.75 4.58
CA GLY A 100 12.65 16.48 5.79
C GLY A 100 12.57 15.63 7.06
N THR A 101 12.82 14.33 6.95
CA THR A 101 12.83 13.37 8.06
C THR A 101 14.25 13.03 8.45
N GLU A 102 14.46 12.55 9.70
CA GLU A 102 15.76 12.12 10.20
C GLU A 102 16.31 10.92 9.43
N ASP A 103 15.45 9.96 9.13
CA ASP A 103 15.81 8.73 8.42
C ASP A 103 14.63 8.17 7.62
N VAL A 104 14.91 7.22 6.73
CA VAL A 104 13.94 6.49 5.91
C VAL A 104 14.32 5.02 5.85
N LEU A 105 13.33 4.14 5.92
CA LEU A 105 13.46 2.72 5.70
C LEU A 105 12.72 2.31 4.42
N LEU A 106 13.45 1.69 3.48
CA LEU A 106 12.89 1.18 2.23
C LEU A 106 12.30 -0.22 2.37
N PHE A 107 11.16 -0.41 1.74
CA PHE A 107 10.52 -1.72 1.53
C PHE A 107 10.39 -1.99 0.03
N SER A 108 10.33 -3.27 -0.34
CA SER A 108 10.21 -3.68 -1.75
C SER A 108 8.88 -3.29 -2.40
N THR A 109 7.81 -3.17 -1.62
CA THR A 109 6.48 -2.77 -2.09
C THR A 109 5.74 -1.96 -1.05
N GLY A 110 4.79 -1.11 -1.48
CA GLY A 110 3.87 -0.41 -0.58
C GLY A 110 3.02 -1.36 0.27
N TYR A 111 2.68 -2.54 -0.29
CA TYR A 111 1.96 -3.57 0.45
C TYR A 111 2.76 -4.07 1.66
N GLN A 112 4.04 -4.41 1.46
CA GLN A 112 4.93 -4.82 2.56
C GLN A 112 5.19 -3.68 3.54
N THR A 113 5.25 -2.44 3.07
CA THR A 113 5.36 -1.26 3.94
C THR A 113 4.20 -1.20 4.92
N ALA A 114 2.97 -1.25 4.43
CA ALA A 114 1.78 -1.21 5.27
C ALA A 114 1.74 -2.39 6.29
N LEU A 115 2.02 -3.62 5.83
CA LEU A 115 2.07 -4.78 6.72
C LEU A 115 3.16 -4.63 7.80
N GLY A 116 4.37 -4.28 7.39
CA GLY A 116 5.53 -4.19 8.28
C GLY A 116 5.38 -3.06 9.30
N VAL A 117 5.02 -1.86 8.85
CA VAL A 117 4.94 -0.68 9.71
C VAL A 117 3.78 -0.80 10.70
N ILE A 118 2.57 -1.11 10.25
CA ILE A 118 1.39 -1.16 11.11
C ILE A 118 1.57 -2.24 12.19
N SER A 119 2.01 -3.45 11.80
CA SER A 119 2.17 -4.55 12.76
C SER A 119 3.34 -4.36 13.73
N ALA A 120 4.36 -3.58 13.36
CA ALA A 120 5.51 -3.32 14.22
C ALA A 120 5.28 -2.22 15.25
N LEU A 121 4.35 -1.28 14.97
CA LEU A 121 4.12 -0.12 15.83
C LEU A 121 3.11 -0.36 16.96
N VAL A 122 2.36 -1.44 16.91
CA VAL A 122 1.35 -1.77 17.90
C VAL A 122 1.58 -3.14 18.51
N SER A 123 1.22 -3.28 19.78
CA SER A 123 1.40 -4.49 20.57
C SER A 123 0.15 -4.81 21.40
N LYS A 124 0.25 -5.81 22.27
CA LYS A 124 -0.85 -6.20 23.16
C LYS A 124 -1.30 -5.03 24.03
N GLY A 125 -2.58 -4.72 23.96
CA GLY A 125 -3.20 -3.62 24.70
C GLY A 125 -3.27 -2.29 23.94
N ASP A 126 -2.63 -2.22 22.75
CA ASP A 126 -2.74 -1.08 21.84
C ASP A 126 -3.92 -1.27 20.88
N TYR A 127 -4.34 -0.18 20.27
CA TYR A 127 -5.41 -0.12 19.29
C TYR A 127 -4.90 0.39 17.97
N VAL A 128 -5.24 -0.32 16.89
CA VAL A 128 -5.13 0.21 15.52
C VAL A 128 -6.52 0.59 15.02
N ILE A 129 -6.68 1.84 14.64
CA ILE A 129 -7.95 2.46 14.24
C ILE A 129 -7.88 2.79 12.76
N SER A 130 -8.70 2.14 11.95
CA SER A 130 -8.64 2.23 10.49
C SER A 130 -9.90 2.85 9.90
N ASP A 131 -9.73 3.70 8.89
CA ASP A 131 -10.83 4.06 8.00
C ASP A 131 -11.40 2.80 7.35
N LYS A 132 -12.72 2.76 7.17
CA LYS A 132 -13.44 1.59 6.64
C LYS A 132 -13.07 1.30 5.18
N GLU A 133 -12.70 2.31 4.40
CA GLU A 133 -12.40 2.20 2.96
C GLU A 133 -10.92 2.24 2.63
N ASN A 134 -10.06 2.10 3.64
CA ASN A 134 -8.63 1.97 3.42
C ASN A 134 -8.27 0.82 2.46
N HIS A 135 -7.19 1.02 1.73
CA HIS A 135 -6.64 0.02 0.82
C HIS A 135 -6.39 -1.33 1.52
N ALA A 136 -6.53 -2.40 0.78
CA ALA A 136 -6.38 -3.77 1.30
C ALA A 136 -5.06 -4.02 2.04
N CYS A 137 -3.96 -3.39 1.64
CA CYS A 137 -2.67 -3.52 2.34
C CYS A 137 -2.72 -2.97 3.76
N ILE A 138 -3.40 -1.84 3.98
CA ILE A 138 -3.60 -1.26 5.32
C ILE A 138 -4.48 -2.17 6.16
N ILE A 139 -5.60 -2.64 5.60
CA ILE A 139 -6.49 -3.57 6.30
C ILE A 139 -5.74 -4.86 6.69
N ASN A 140 -4.93 -5.41 5.80
CA ASN A 140 -4.14 -6.61 6.11
C ASN A 140 -3.04 -6.33 7.15
N GLY A 141 -2.43 -5.14 7.15
CA GLY A 141 -1.55 -4.71 8.22
C GLY A 141 -2.24 -4.66 9.58
N CYS A 142 -3.47 -4.12 9.63
CA CYS A 142 -4.30 -4.10 10.85
C CYS A 142 -4.69 -5.51 11.31
N LEU A 143 -5.01 -6.41 10.37
CA LEU A 143 -5.32 -7.81 10.70
C LEU A 143 -4.10 -8.56 11.22
N LEU A 144 -2.92 -8.29 10.68
CA LEU A 144 -1.65 -8.84 11.17
C LEU A 144 -1.36 -8.34 12.59
N ALA A 145 -1.54 -7.05 12.84
CA ALA A 145 -1.41 -6.45 14.18
C ALA A 145 -2.39 -7.08 15.18
N LYS A 146 -3.64 -7.32 14.77
CA LYS A 146 -4.64 -8.06 15.59
C LYS A 146 -4.19 -9.48 15.91
N GLY A 147 -3.58 -10.18 14.94
CA GLY A 147 -2.94 -11.49 15.16
C GLY A 147 -1.83 -11.45 16.22
N GLY A 148 -1.14 -10.31 16.36
CA GLY A 148 -0.17 -9.99 17.42
C GLY A 148 -0.78 -9.47 18.73
N PHE A 149 -2.11 -9.61 18.91
CA PHE A 149 -2.88 -9.22 20.11
C PHE A 149 -3.16 -7.72 20.29
N ALA A 150 -2.94 -6.88 19.29
CA ALA A 150 -3.50 -5.53 19.26
C ALA A 150 -5.00 -5.56 18.97
N GLU A 151 -5.74 -4.55 19.41
CA GLU A 151 -7.15 -4.41 19.07
C GLU A 151 -7.31 -3.68 17.75
N PHE A 152 -8.12 -4.25 16.83
CA PHE A 152 -8.43 -3.64 15.55
C PHE A 152 -9.86 -3.14 15.50
N VAL A 153 -10.02 -1.83 15.34
CA VAL A 153 -11.31 -1.15 15.24
C VAL A 153 -11.40 -0.32 13.98
N ARG A 154 -12.61 -0.11 13.49
CA ARG A 154 -12.86 0.70 12.28
C ARG A 154 -13.77 1.87 12.60
N TYR A 155 -13.56 3.01 11.93
CA TYR A 155 -14.50 4.11 11.88
C TYR A 155 -15.07 4.26 10.46
N LYS A 156 -16.20 4.94 10.36
CA LYS A 156 -16.85 5.19 9.08
C LYS A 156 -15.97 6.05 8.19
N HIS A 157 -16.03 5.76 6.89
CA HIS A 157 -15.22 6.44 5.90
C HIS A 157 -15.29 7.96 6.03
N ASN A 158 -14.11 8.57 6.23
CA ASN A 158 -13.87 10.02 6.31
C ASN A 158 -14.81 10.76 7.31
N ASP A 159 -15.35 10.04 8.31
CA ASP A 159 -16.29 10.56 9.33
C ASP A 159 -15.56 10.82 10.66
N MET A 160 -15.22 12.09 10.87
CA MET A 160 -14.48 12.53 12.06
C MET A 160 -15.29 12.45 13.35
N ASP A 161 -16.63 12.57 13.26
CA ASP A 161 -17.51 12.40 14.43
C ASP A 161 -17.57 10.92 14.85
N ASP A 162 -17.55 10.00 13.88
CA ASP A 162 -17.48 8.58 14.18
C ASP A 162 -16.10 8.19 14.71
N LEU A 163 -15.03 8.76 14.17
CA LEU A 163 -13.67 8.58 14.71
C LEU A 163 -13.58 9.05 16.18
N ASP A 164 -14.12 10.22 16.49
CA ASP A 164 -14.16 10.75 17.87
C ASP A 164 -14.91 9.80 18.79
N ARG A 165 -16.08 9.31 18.38
CA ARG A 165 -16.88 8.33 19.14
C ARG A 165 -16.15 7.00 19.35
N VAL A 166 -15.41 6.52 18.35
CA VAL A 166 -14.60 5.29 18.45
C VAL A 166 -13.50 5.50 19.47
N LEU A 167 -12.75 6.59 19.38
CA LEU A 167 -11.64 6.90 20.28
C LEU A 167 -12.08 7.12 21.73
N GLN A 168 -13.26 7.67 21.98
CA GLN A 168 -13.83 7.83 23.33
C GLN A 168 -14.04 6.50 24.05
N ARG A 169 -14.21 5.40 23.33
CA ARG A 169 -14.43 4.07 23.91
C ARG A 169 -13.13 3.32 24.23
N ILE A 170 -11.99 3.83 23.75
CA ILE A 170 -10.69 3.23 23.97
C ILE A 170 -10.12 3.73 25.29
N PRO A 171 -9.57 2.84 26.15
CA PRO A 171 -8.95 3.26 27.41
C PRO A 171 -7.90 4.35 27.20
N ALA A 172 -7.88 5.34 28.09
CA ALA A 172 -6.93 6.46 27.98
C ALA A 172 -5.46 6.00 28.04
N SER A 173 -5.20 4.91 28.76
CA SER A 173 -3.86 4.33 28.91
C SER A 173 -3.39 3.49 27.72
N ALA A 174 -4.27 3.16 26.76
CA ALA A 174 -3.92 2.36 25.61
C ALA A 174 -3.20 3.20 24.54
N GLY A 175 -2.19 2.61 23.89
CA GLY A 175 -1.62 3.17 22.66
C GLY A 175 -2.66 3.18 21.54
N LYS A 176 -2.66 4.22 20.70
CA LYS A 176 -3.67 4.43 19.64
C LYS A 176 -2.97 4.83 18.36
N LEU A 177 -3.06 3.97 17.36
CA LEU A 177 -2.55 4.22 16.02
C LEU A 177 -3.72 4.38 15.04
N ILE A 178 -3.91 5.57 14.49
CA ILE A 178 -4.87 5.82 13.41
C ILE A 178 -4.17 5.61 12.08
N VAL A 179 -4.77 4.83 11.20
CA VAL A 179 -4.26 4.56 9.86
C VAL A 179 -5.30 4.90 8.81
N THR A 180 -4.89 5.65 7.79
CA THR A 180 -5.76 6.08 6.70
C THR A 180 -4.98 6.28 5.41
N ASP A 181 -5.65 6.08 4.27
CA ASP A 181 -5.14 6.55 2.98
C ASP A 181 -5.21 8.08 2.90
N GLY A 182 -4.22 8.72 2.31
CA GLY A 182 -4.26 10.15 2.03
C GLY A 182 -5.22 10.50 0.88
N VAL A 183 -5.25 9.61 -0.14
CA VAL A 183 -6.18 9.62 -1.27
C VAL A 183 -6.69 8.21 -1.46
N PHE A 184 -8.00 8.02 -1.38
CA PHE A 184 -8.62 6.71 -1.50
C PHE A 184 -8.67 6.25 -2.96
N SER A 185 -8.09 5.10 -3.26
CA SER A 185 -7.83 4.66 -4.63
C SER A 185 -9.09 4.37 -5.46
N VAL A 186 -10.22 4.03 -4.84
CA VAL A 186 -11.47 3.70 -5.54
C VAL A 186 -12.33 4.94 -5.77
N SER A 187 -12.54 5.76 -4.74
CA SER A 187 -13.38 6.95 -4.82
C SER A 187 -12.64 8.18 -5.35
N GLY A 188 -11.30 8.24 -5.16
CA GLY A 188 -10.50 9.43 -5.43
C GLY A 188 -10.66 10.53 -4.37
N GLU A 189 -11.38 10.27 -3.30
CA GLU A 189 -11.53 11.20 -2.19
C GLU A 189 -10.23 11.39 -1.43
N MET A 190 -10.02 12.60 -0.92
CA MET A 190 -8.94 12.91 0.01
C MET A 190 -9.44 12.82 1.45
N VAL A 191 -8.57 12.33 2.33
CA VAL A 191 -8.85 12.36 3.77
C VAL A 191 -8.99 13.79 4.28
N ASP A 192 -9.94 14.05 5.18
CA ASP A 192 -10.02 15.31 5.93
C ASP A 192 -8.93 15.36 6.99
N LEU A 193 -7.67 15.47 6.54
CA LEU A 193 -6.48 15.40 7.38
C LEU A 193 -6.47 16.46 8.51
N PRO A 194 -6.85 17.75 8.28
CA PRO A 194 -6.86 18.74 9.35
C PRO A 194 -7.80 18.37 10.50
N ASN A 195 -8.98 17.87 10.21
CA ASN A 195 -9.95 17.45 11.23
C ASN A 195 -9.54 16.13 11.88
N LEU A 196 -8.99 15.18 11.10
CA LEU A 196 -8.45 13.93 11.62
C LEU A 196 -7.35 14.20 12.65
N LEU A 197 -6.39 15.07 12.35
CA LEU A 197 -5.30 15.41 13.26
C LEU A 197 -5.80 16.05 14.54
N ARG A 198 -6.82 16.93 14.46
CA ARG A 198 -7.44 17.53 15.64
C ARG A 198 -8.08 16.47 16.54
N VAL A 199 -8.80 15.51 15.95
CA VAL A 199 -9.41 14.40 16.70
C VAL A 199 -8.33 13.49 17.30
N ALA A 200 -7.29 13.16 16.53
CA ALA A 200 -6.17 12.35 17.02
C ALA A 200 -5.48 12.99 18.22
N GLU A 201 -5.15 14.29 18.13
CA GLU A 201 -4.51 15.05 19.20
C GLU A 201 -5.37 15.09 20.48
N LYS A 202 -6.67 15.34 20.34
CA LYS A 202 -7.64 15.34 21.45
C LYS A 202 -7.61 14.05 22.26
N HIS A 203 -7.34 12.90 21.62
CA HIS A 203 -7.34 11.58 22.25
C HIS A 203 -5.94 11.00 22.49
N GLY A 204 -4.88 11.75 22.22
CA GLY A 204 -3.50 11.28 22.33
C GLY A 204 -3.18 10.13 21.37
N ALA A 205 -3.85 10.08 20.20
CA ALA A 205 -3.59 9.11 19.13
C ALA A 205 -2.47 9.61 18.20
N ARG A 206 -1.86 8.67 17.46
CA ARG A 206 -0.84 8.93 16.45
C ARG A 206 -1.31 8.41 15.10
#